data_c0af4fc4b110759c47faba066b99828e
#
_entry.id   c0af4fc4b110759c47faba066b99828e
#
_cell.length_a   1.000
_cell.length_b   1.000
_cell.length_c   1.000
_cell.angle_alpha   90.00
_cell.angle_beta   90.00
_cell.angle_gamma   90.00
#
_symmetry.space_group_name_H-M   'P 1'
#
loop_
_entity.id
_entity.type
_entity.pdbx_description
1 polymer ?
#
loop_
_entity_poly.entity_id
_entity_poly.type
_entity_poly.pdbx_seq_one_letter_code
_entity_poly.pdbx_strand_id
1 'polypeptide(L)' 'MDTPTPQALEQRITDLEIKASFTEDTVEQLNQVVVRQQAQIDRLVRERVELRNRGAAADEPGAPRNLRDELPPHY' A
#
# COMPACT_ATOMS: atom_id res chain seq x y z
N MET A 1 10.50 -18.27 44.77
CA MET A 1 10.60 -17.79 43.56
C MET A 1 11.81 -18.21 42.86
N ASP A 2 11.63 -18.66 41.72
CA ASP A 2 12.69 -19.26 41.01
C ASP A 2 13.46 -18.26 40.20
N THR A 3 14.75 -18.37 40.33
CA THR A 3 15.59 -17.56 39.47
C THR A 3 15.93 -18.41 38.26
N PRO A 4 15.72 -17.90 37.06
CA PRO A 4 16.06 -18.67 35.88
C PRO A 4 17.55 -18.99 35.87
N THR A 5 17.87 -20.18 35.41
CA THR A 5 19.26 -20.53 35.24
C THR A 5 19.82 -19.74 34.05
N PRO A 6 21.14 -19.58 33.99
CA PRO A 6 21.73 -18.96 32.81
C PRO A 6 21.35 -19.64 31.52
N GLN A 7 21.23 -20.94 31.53
CA GLN A 7 20.82 -21.65 30.32
C GLN A 7 19.40 -21.32 29.94
N ALA A 8 18.52 -21.20 30.92
CA ALA A 8 17.13 -20.83 30.63
C ALA A 8 17.06 -19.43 30.06
N LEU A 9 17.88 -18.52 30.60
CA LEU A 9 17.91 -17.15 30.09
C LEU A 9 18.43 -17.11 28.68
N GLU A 10 19.48 -17.87 28.39
CA GLU A 10 20.02 -17.93 27.04
C GLU A 10 18.98 -18.45 26.08
N GLN A 11 18.21 -19.46 26.50
CA GLN A 11 17.17 -20.00 25.65
C GLN A 11 16.12 -18.96 25.37
N ARG A 12 15.74 -18.20 26.38
CA ARG A 12 14.72 -17.18 26.21
C ARG A 12 15.22 -16.07 25.28
N ILE A 13 16.47 -15.69 25.41
CA ILE A 13 17.06 -14.69 24.55
C ILE A 13 17.07 -15.20 23.10
N THR A 14 17.49 -16.44 22.93
CA THR A 14 17.50 -17.03 21.59
C THR A 14 16.11 -17.01 20.99
N ASP A 15 15.11 -17.42 21.76
CA ASP A 15 13.73 -17.43 21.27
C ASP A 15 13.30 -16.03 20.87
N LEU A 16 13.63 -15.05 21.69
CA LEU A 16 13.26 -13.66 21.39
C LEU A 16 13.97 -13.15 20.15
N GLU A 17 15.23 -13.53 19.97
CA GLU A 17 15.96 -13.11 18.81
C GLU A 17 15.36 -13.70 17.55
N ILE A 18 14.94 -14.96 17.62
CA ILE A 18 14.31 -15.59 16.48
C ILE A 18 13.00 -14.89 16.14
N LYS A 19 12.21 -14.60 17.17
CA LYS A 19 10.95 -13.92 16.96
C LYS A 19 11.16 -12.51 16.41
N ALA A 20 12.17 -11.82 16.94
CA ALA A 20 12.44 -10.47 16.48
C ALA A 20 12.88 -10.47 15.02
N SER A 21 13.72 -11.42 14.64
CA SER A 21 14.15 -11.52 13.25
C SER A 21 12.97 -11.79 12.34
N PHE A 22 12.11 -12.69 12.74
CA PHE A 22 10.93 -12.99 11.95
C PHE A 22 10.03 -11.78 11.81
N THR A 23 9.84 -11.06 12.91
CA THR A 23 9.01 -9.87 12.89
C THR A 23 9.61 -8.79 12.00
N GLU A 24 10.94 -8.61 12.08
CA GLU A 24 11.59 -7.63 11.25
C GLU A 24 11.45 -7.97 9.77
N ASP A 25 11.59 -9.25 9.44
CA ASP A 25 11.40 -9.66 8.06
C ASP A 25 9.98 -9.38 7.59
N THR A 26 9.02 -9.66 8.45
CA THR A 26 7.63 -9.41 8.11
C THR A 26 7.38 -7.94 7.88
N VAL A 27 7.92 -7.09 8.75
CA VAL A 27 7.76 -5.65 8.60
C VAL A 27 8.40 -5.19 7.29
N GLU A 28 9.57 -5.73 6.97
CA GLU A 28 10.22 -5.38 5.73
C GLU A 28 9.38 -5.75 4.52
N GLN A 29 8.79 -6.93 4.54
CA GLN A 29 7.92 -7.36 3.46
C GLN A 29 6.70 -6.47 3.33
N LEU A 30 6.12 -6.12 4.47
CA LEU A 30 4.96 -5.24 4.46
C LEU A 30 5.33 -3.86 3.93
N ASN A 31 6.49 -3.36 4.31
CA ASN A 31 6.96 -2.08 3.78
C ASN A 31 7.07 -2.12 2.27
N GLN A 32 7.59 -3.22 1.73
CA GLN A 32 7.70 -3.35 0.29
C GLN A 32 6.34 -3.36 -0.38
N VAL A 33 5.38 -4.01 0.25
CA VAL A 33 4.02 -4.03 -0.27
C VAL A 33 3.43 -2.63 -0.27
N VAL A 34 3.63 -1.89 0.83
CA VAL A 34 3.11 -0.54 0.93
C VAL A 34 3.70 0.36 -0.15
N VAL A 35 5.02 0.26 -0.35
CA VAL A 35 5.69 1.07 -1.37
C VAL A 35 5.14 0.74 -2.75
N ARG A 36 4.96 -0.56 -3.03
CA ARG A 36 4.44 -0.97 -4.31
C ARG A 36 3.02 -0.48 -4.53
N GLN A 37 2.20 -0.60 -3.51
CA GLN A 37 0.83 -0.13 -3.61
C GLN A 37 0.75 1.37 -3.78
N GLN A 38 1.62 2.10 -3.09
CA GLN A 38 1.64 3.54 -3.25
C GLN A 38 2.00 3.92 -4.68
N ALA A 39 2.95 3.21 -5.26
CA ALA A 39 3.32 3.46 -6.65
C ALA A 39 2.15 3.17 -7.59
N GLN A 40 1.39 2.13 -7.29
CA GLN A 40 0.22 1.81 -8.09
C GLN A 40 -0.84 2.89 -7.97
N ILE A 41 -1.06 3.38 -6.76
CA ILE A 41 -2.02 4.44 -6.53
C ILE A 41 -1.60 5.69 -7.28
N ASP A 42 -0.33 6.04 -7.19
CA ASP A 42 0.18 7.23 -7.89
C ASP A 42 -0.05 7.10 -9.39
N ARG A 43 0.20 5.93 -9.93
CA ARG A 43 0.00 5.71 -11.35
C ARG A 43 -1.46 5.85 -11.73
N LEU A 44 -2.33 5.26 -10.93
CA LEU A 44 -3.76 5.35 -11.21
C LEU A 44 -4.24 6.77 -11.13
N VAL A 45 -3.74 7.54 -10.18
CA VAL A 45 -4.11 8.95 -10.07
C VAL A 45 -3.68 9.70 -11.31
N ARG A 46 -2.46 9.45 -11.78
CA ARG A 46 -1.98 10.12 -12.98
C ARG A 46 -2.80 9.73 -14.20
N GLU A 47 -3.13 8.46 -14.30
CA GLU A 47 -3.95 8.00 -15.42
C GLU A 47 -5.32 8.63 -15.39
N ARG A 48 -5.87 8.77 -14.20
CA ARG A 48 -7.17 9.39 -14.07
C ARG A 48 -7.12 10.85 -14.49
N VAL A 49 -6.07 11.56 -14.09
CA VAL A 49 -5.91 12.94 -14.48
C VAL A 49 -5.76 13.06 -15.98
N GLU A 50 -4.98 12.16 -16.59
CA GLU A 50 -4.83 12.17 -18.03
C GLU A 50 -6.14 11.94 -18.74
N LEU A 51 -6.90 10.97 -18.24
CA LEU A 51 -8.19 10.69 -18.85
C LEU A 51 -9.13 11.88 -18.74
N ARG A 52 -9.09 12.52 -17.58
CA ARG A 52 -9.92 13.71 -17.38
C ARG A 52 -9.50 14.82 -18.35
N ASN A 53 -8.20 14.99 -18.51
CA ASN A 53 -7.71 16.03 -19.41
C ASN A 53 -8.07 15.71 -20.84
N ARG A 54 -8.01 14.46 -21.25
CA ARG A 54 -8.41 14.07 -22.58
C ARG A 54 -9.90 14.27 -22.76
N GLY A 55 -10.67 13.92 -21.73
CA GLY A 55 -12.10 14.14 -21.78
C GLY A 55 -12.43 15.60 -21.93
N ALA A 56 -11.73 16.45 -21.19
CA ALA A 56 -11.94 17.88 -21.30
C ALA A 56 -11.59 18.36 -22.69
N ALA A 57 -10.50 17.85 -23.25
CA ALA A 57 -10.12 18.24 -24.60
C ALA A 57 -11.13 17.75 -25.60
N ALA A 58 -11.64 16.54 -25.40
CA ALA A 58 -12.64 15.98 -26.28
C ALA A 58 -13.97 16.67 -26.14
N ASP A 59 -14.18 17.30 -24.99
CA ASP A 59 -15.43 17.99 -24.74
C ASP A 59 -15.40 19.40 -25.20
N GLU A 60 -14.64 19.66 -26.20
CA GLU A 60 -14.63 21.02 -26.69
C GLU A 60 -15.97 21.40 -27.21
N PRO A 61 -16.18 22.67 -27.43
CA PRO A 61 -17.50 23.11 -27.86
C PRO A 61 -18.00 22.29 -29.03
N GLY A 62 -19.14 21.74 -28.86
CA GLY A 62 -19.73 20.87 -29.87
C GLY A 62 -19.62 19.43 -29.53
N ALA A 63 -18.73 19.06 -28.64
CA ALA A 63 -18.60 17.67 -28.25
C ALA A 63 -19.70 17.32 -27.27
N PRO A 64 -20.30 16.19 -27.41
CA PRO A 64 -21.30 15.76 -26.44
C PRO A 64 -20.65 15.44 -25.14
N ARG A 65 -21.34 15.77 -24.22
CA ARG A 65 -20.77 15.50 -22.97
C ARG A 65 -21.20 14.37 -22.25
N ASN A 66 -21.07 13.87 -22.19
CA ASN A 66 -21.47 13.07 -21.59
C ASN A 66 -21.36 12.59 -20.49
N LEU A 67 -21.34 12.25 -20.43
CA LEU A 67 -21.40 11.74 -19.61
C LEU A 67 -21.17 11.37 -18.78
N ARG A 68 -21.08 11.42 -18.82
CA ARG A 68 -20.85 11.11 -18.15
C ARG A 68 -21.03 11.13 -17.21
N ASP A 69 -21.27 11.56 -17.53
CA ASP A 69 -21.47 11.73 -16.84
C ASP A 69 -21.61 11.29 -16.07
N GLU A 70 -21.83 10.96 -16.23
CA GLU A 70 -22.09 10.54 -15.65
C GLU A 70 -21.74 9.78 -14.79
N LEU A 71 -21.33 9.50 -14.73
CA LEU A 71 -21.04 8.81 -14.00
C LEU A 71 -21.16 8.43 -12.98
N PRO A 72 -21.44 8.02 -12.63
CA PRO A 72 -21.64 7.67 -11.46
C PRO A 72 -20.91 7.29 -10.45
N PRO A 73 -20.88 7.38 -10.17
CA PRO A 73 -20.33 7.04 -9.29
C PRO A 73 -20.28 6.62 -8.24
N HIS A 74 -20.42 6.18 -8.12
CA HIS A 74 -20.48 5.80 -7.26
C HIS A 74 -19.85 5.33 -6.48
N TYR A 75 -19.56 5.15 -6.35
CA TYR A 75 -19.13 4.87 -5.76
C TYR A 75 -18.98 5.07 -5.09
#